data_fd68ae8669e435b98eb430227507a5ce
#
_entry.id   fd68ae8669e435b98eb430227507a5ce
#
_cell.length_a   1.000
_cell.length_b   1.000
_cell.length_c   1.000
_cell.angle_alpha   90.00
_cell.angle_beta   90.00
_cell.angle_gamma   90.00
#
_symmetry.space_group_name_H-M   'P 1'
#
loop_
_entity.id
_entity.type
_entity.pdbx_description
1 polymer ?
#
loop_
_entity_poly.entity_id
_entity_poly.type
_entity_poly.pdbx_seq_one_letter_code
_entity_poly.pdbx_strand_id
1 'polypeptide(L)'
;MFWDRAALVYDYFERAYNGKVYRATGKAVAEEIAPDDHVLECACGTGAISVCVAPLCAKLIATDFSNGMLKQTAKKVKRFTNVEVVRADITKLDFADSTFDKVIAGNVIHLLDNPQAVVKELVRVCKPNGKVVVPTYINKKNSKSAKMAALLGKAGAGFKRQFDMESYQRFFSEVGYRNVAYRLVEGIMPCAIAVISVDNQSIQTI
;
A
#
# COMPACT_ATOMS: atom_id res chain seq x y z
N MET A 1 14.66 -9.45 -11.35
CA MET A 1 14.01 -8.16 -11.03
C MET A 1 14.59 -7.60 -9.75
N PHE A 2 14.69 -6.26 -9.56
CA PHE A 2 15.27 -5.66 -8.36
C PHE A 2 14.60 -6.18 -7.08
N TRP A 3 13.27 -6.15 -7.02
CA TRP A 3 12.48 -6.55 -5.85
C TRP A 3 12.61 -8.03 -5.49
N ASP A 4 12.87 -8.93 -6.45
CA ASP A 4 13.13 -10.34 -6.15
C ASP A 4 14.41 -10.54 -5.35
N ARG A 5 15.46 -9.73 -5.64
CA ARG A 5 16.73 -9.75 -4.89
C ARG A 5 16.62 -9.04 -3.56
N ALA A 6 15.90 -7.92 -3.52
CA ALA A 6 15.70 -7.15 -2.30
C ALA A 6 14.87 -7.89 -1.24
N ALA A 7 13.97 -8.80 -1.66
CA ALA A 7 13.03 -9.48 -0.77
C ALA A 7 13.66 -10.16 0.46
N LEU A 8 14.90 -10.65 0.34
CA LEU A 8 15.60 -11.34 1.44
C LEU A 8 16.11 -10.39 2.52
N VAL A 9 16.45 -9.15 2.15
CA VAL A 9 17.08 -8.16 3.04
C VAL A 9 16.13 -7.01 3.38
N TYR A 10 15.01 -6.89 2.66
CA TYR A 10 14.08 -5.78 2.77
C TYR A 10 13.53 -5.60 4.19
N ASP A 11 13.06 -6.69 4.80
CA ASP A 11 12.53 -6.67 6.18
C ASP A 11 13.60 -6.27 7.20
N TYR A 12 14.83 -6.73 7.02
CA TYR A 12 15.91 -6.37 7.92
C TYR A 12 16.20 -4.87 7.83
N PHE A 13 16.27 -4.34 6.60
CA PHE A 13 16.49 -2.92 6.35
C PHE A 13 15.37 -2.06 6.93
N GLU A 14 14.10 -2.40 6.64
CA GLU A 14 12.93 -1.68 7.15
C GLU A 14 12.87 -1.71 8.68
N ARG A 15 13.13 -2.87 9.30
CA ARG A 15 13.10 -3.01 10.76
C ARG A 15 14.24 -2.26 11.44
N ALA A 16 15.43 -2.25 10.84
CA ALA A 16 16.59 -1.56 11.40
C ALA A 16 16.48 -0.04 11.26
N TYR A 17 15.98 0.45 10.12
CA TYR A 17 15.96 1.86 9.80
C TYR A 17 14.67 2.58 10.24
N ASN A 18 13.51 1.98 10.02
CA ASN A 18 12.21 2.62 10.23
C ASN A 18 11.19 1.73 10.97
N GLY A 19 11.67 0.76 11.76
CA GLY A 19 10.87 -0.31 12.33
C GLY A 19 9.67 0.13 13.20
N LYS A 20 9.71 1.30 13.81
CA LYS A 20 8.57 1.88 14.54
C LYS A 20 7.45 2.28 13.58
N VAL A 21 7.78 3.02 12.50
CA VAL A 21 6.83 3.44 11.47
C VAL A 21 6.28 2.23 10.73
N TYR A 22 7.13 1.28 10.35
CA TYR A 22 6.75 0.05 9.67
C TYR A 22 5.66 -0.72 10.43
N ARG A 23 5.83 -0.93 11.76
CA ARG A 23 4.83 -1.58 12.60
C ARG A 23 3.59 -0.74 12.84
N ALA A 24 3.77 0.56 13.06
CA ALA A 24 2.66 1.48 13.32
C ALA A 24 1.78 1.67 12.07
N THR A 25 2.36 1.69 10.88
CA THR A 25 1.61 1.72 9.61
C THR A 25 0.72 0.48 9.46
N GLY A 26 1.27 -0.73 9.69
CA GLY A 26 0.47 -1.96 9.65
C GLY A 26 -0.70 -1.94 10.62
N LYS A 27 -0.50 -1.46 11.85
CA LYS A 27 -1.57 -1.29 12.85
C LYS A 27 -2.61 -0.26 12.42
N ALA A 28 -2.17 0.89 11.90
CA ALA A 28 -3.07 1.95 11.45
C ALA A 28 -3.94 1.52 10.26
N VAL A 29 -3.40 0.70 9.35
CA VAL A 29 -4.18 0.08 8.27
C VAL A 29 -5.17 -0.94 8.82
N ALA A 30 -4.75 -1.74 9.80
CA ALA A 30 -5.60 -2.75 10.43
C ALA A 30 -6.83 -2.17 11.15
N GLU A 31 -6.77 -0.92 11.62
CA GLU A 31 -7.91 -0.20 12.22
C GLU A 31 -9.04 0.10 11.22
N GLU A 32 -8.77 0.04 9.91
CA GLU A 32 -9.77 0.24 8.86
C GLU A 32 -10.50 -1.06 8.47
N ILE A 33 -10.14 -2.20 9.06
CA ILE A 33 -10.60 -3.54 8.68
C ILE A 33 -11.70 -4.02 9.64
N ALA A 34 -12.78 -4.58 9.07
CA ALA A 34 -13.86 -5.24 9.81
C ALA A 34 -13.81 -6.78 9.64
N PRO A 35 -14.40 -7.55 10.58
CA PRO A 35 -14.34 -9.02 10.54
C PRO A 35 -14.91 -9.67 9.29
N ASP A 36 -15.91 -9.06 8.66
CA ASP A 36 -16.59 -9.59 7.48
C ASP A 36 -15.98 -9.08 6.16
N ASP A 37 -14.92 -8.25 6.21
CA ASP A 37 -14.32 -7.67 5.03
C ASP A 37 -13.63 -8.73 4.15
N HIS A 38 -13.87 -8.63 2.85
CA HIS A 38 -13.02 -9.21 1.82
C HIS A 38 -12.00 -8.16 1.39
N VAL A 39 -10.74 -8.41 1.67
CA VAL A 39 -9.64 -7.45 1.52
C VAL A 39 -8.74 -7.83 0.36
N LEU A 40 -8.40 -6.86 -0.49
CA LEU A 40 -7.30 -6.94 -1.46
C LEU A 40 -6.12 -6.11 -0.96
N GLU A 41 -4.96 -6.70 -0.83
CA GLU A 41 -3.70 -6.00 -0.63
C GLU A 41 -2.84 -6.08 -1.90
N CYS A 42 -2.66 -4.94 -2.57
CA CYS A 42 -1.81 -4.80 -3.75
C CYS A 42 -0.39 -4.40 -3.33
N ALA A 43 0.61 -4.93 -4.04
CA ALA A 43 2.02 -4.73 -3.74
C ALA A 43 2.34 -5.04 -2.25
N CYS A 44 1.92 -6.21 -1.79
CA CYS A 44 2.04 -6.64 -0.38
C CYS A 44 3.50 -6.75 0.10
N GLY A 45 4.46 -6.73 -0.83
CA GLY A 45 5.88 -6.84 -0.56
C GLY A 45 6.18 -8.13 0.21
N THR A 46 6.82 -7.98 1.36
CA THR A 46 7.13 -9.11 2.26
C THR A 46 6.03 -9.41 3.28
N GLY A 47 4.81 -8.85 3.12
CA GLY A 47 3.65 -9.15 3.96
C GLY A 47 3.59 -8.40 5.30
N ALA A 48 4.16 -7.21 5.37
CA ALA A 48 4.16 -6.42 6.60
C ALA A 48 2.77 -5.99 7.05
N ILE A 49 1.95 -5.54 6.12
CA ILE A 49 0.56 -5.16 6.35
C ILE A 49 -0.30 -6.43 6.42
N SER A 50 -0.05 -7.41 5.52
CA SER A 50 -0.79 -8.67 5.47
C SER A 50 -0.91 -9.35 6.83
N VAL A 51 0.19 -9.43 7.62
CA VAL A 51 0.17 -10.08 8.95
C VAL A 51 -0.66 -9.32 10.00
N CYS A 52 -0.87 -8.01 9.78
CA CYS A 52 -1.71 -7.19 10.67
C CYS A 52 -3.19 -7.28 10.29
N VAL A 53 -3.49 -7.43 9.00
CA VAL A 53 -4.85 -7.47 8.42
C VAL A 53 -5.45 -8.86 8.50
N ALA A 54 -4.68 -9.90 8.20
CA ALA A 54 -5.16 -11.29 8.11
C ALA A 54 -6.02 -11.76 9.31
N PRO A 55 -5.67 -11.46 10.58
CA PRO A 55 -6.48 -11.91 11.72
C PRO A 55 -7.80 -11.14 11.91
N LEU A 56 -8.04 -10.08 11.13
CA LEU A 56 -9.14 -9.12 11.35
C LEU A 56 -10.22 -9.16 10.26
N CYS A 57 -10.00 -9.89 9.16
CA CYS A 57 -10.91 -9.93 8.02
C CYS A 57 -11.40 -11.34 7.71
N ALA A 58 -12.51 -11.44 6.96
CA ALA A 58 -13.04 -12.72 6.50
C ALA A 58 -12.11 -13.37 5.46
N LYS A 59 -11.60 -12.59 4.51
CA LYS A 59 -10.67 -13.07 3.48
C LYS A 59 -9.67 -11.98 3.10
N LEU A 60 -8.40 -12.36 2.93
CA LEU A 60 -7.34 -11.49 2.41
C LEU A 60 -6.76 -12.12 1.12
N ILE A 61 -6.76 -11.35 0.04
CA ILE A 61 -5.96 -11.67 -1.15
C ILE A 61 -4.76 -10.71 -1.15
N ALA A 62 -3.56 -11.25 -0.90
CA ALA A 62 -2.32 -10.49 -0.89
C ALA A 62 -1.59 -10.67 -2.22
N THR A 63 -1.38 -9.56 -2.95
CA THR A 63 -0.80 -9.61 -4.29
C THR A 63 0.49 -8.81 -4.40
N ASP A 64 1.42 -9.29 -5.21
CA ASP A 64 2.64 -8.57 -5.59
C ASP A 64 3.08 -9.00 -6.99
N PHE A 65 3.81 -8.15 -7.69
CA PHE A 65 4.39 -8.49 -8.98
C PHE A 65 5.66 -9.36 -8.85
N SER A 66 6.39 -9.25 -7.73
CA SER A 66 7.63 -9.96 -7.43
C SER A 66 7.36 -11.32 -6.79
N ASN A 67 7.81 -12.39 -7.44
CA ASN A 67 7.77 -13.73 -6.87
C ASN A 67 8.62 -13.86 -5.59
N GLY A 68 9.72 -13.10 -5.49
CA GLY A 68 10.57 -13.06 -4.31
C GLY A 68 9.82 -12.50 -3.10
N MET A 69 9.06 -11.41 -3.30
CA MET A 69 8.21 -10.80 -2.27
C MET A 69 7.10 -11.76 -1.84
N LEU A 70 6.36 -12.34 -2.78
CA LEU A 70 5.29 -13.30 -2.49
C LEU A 70 5.78 -14.51 -1.68
N LYS A 71 6.98 -15.03 -1.95
CA LYS A 71 7.59 -16.11 -1.16
C LYS A 71 7.79 -15.71 0.32
N GLN A 72 8.16 -14.45 0.60
CA GLN A 72 8.31 -13.98 1.98
C GLN A 72 6.94 -13.77 2.64
N THR A 73 5.99 -13.17 1.92
CA THR A 73 4.61 -13.02 2.40
C THR A 73 3.99 -14.37 2.75
N ALA A 74 4.05 -15.36 1.85
CA ALA A 74 3.52 -16.70 2.09
C ALA A 74 4.08 -17.37 3.36
N LYS A 75 5.39 -17.18 3.63
CA LYS A 75 6.00 -17.67 4.88
C LYS A 75 5.41 -17.03 6.12
N LYS A 76 5.19 -15.70 6.08
CA LYS A 76 4.69 -14.95 7.24
C LYS A 76 3.21 -15.21 7.52
N VAL A 77 2.41 -15.35 6.47
CA VAL A 77 0.95 -15.55 6.60
C VAL A 77 0.54 -17.02 6.68
N LYS A 78 1.47 -17.97 6.62
CA LYS A 78 1.22 -19.42 6.60
C LYS A 78 0.26 -19.93 7.69
N ARG A 79 0.22 -19.25 8.83
CA ARG A 79 -0.66 -19.61 9.96
C ARG A 79 -2.12 -19.19 9.78
N PHE A 80 -2.43 -18.34 8.79
CA PHE A 80 -3.77 -17.83 8.53
C PHE A 80 -4.40 -18.60 7.38
N THR A 81 -5.57 -19.19 7.62
CA THR A 81 -6.30 -20.02 6.64
C THR A 81 -7.15 -19.18 5.67
N ASN A 82 -7.37 -17.91 6.00
CA ASN A 82 -8.15 -16.96 5.22
C ASN A 82 -7.32 -16.10 4.27
N VAL A 83 -6.02 -16.41 4.10
CA VAL A 83 -5.12 -15.63 3.23
C VAL A 83 -4.76 -16.40 1.97
N GLU A 84 -4.94 -15.76 0.84
CA GLU A 84 -4.49 -16.20 -0.47
C GLU A 84 -3.36 -15.28 -0.96
N VAL A 85 -2.25 -15.86 -1.45
CA VAL A 85 -1.10 -15.10 -1.95
C VAL A 85 -1.00 -15.32 -3.45
N VAL A 86 -1.20 -14.27 -4.24
CA VAL A 86 -1.34 -14.34 -5.70
C VAL A 86 -0.42 -13.34 -6.39
N ARG A 87 0.14 -13.74 -7.53
CA ARG A 87 0.90 -12.79 -8.37
C ARG A 87 -0.06 -11.94 -9.19
N ALA A 88 0.03 -10.61 -9.05
CA ALA A 88 -0.74 -9.66 -9.85
C ALA A 88 0.06 -8.39 -10.16
N ASP A 89 -0.35 -7.71 -11.22
CA ASP A 89 0.13 -6.38 -11.59
C ASP A 89 -0.89 -5.35 -11.12
N ILE A 90 -0.50 -4.46 -10.21
CA ILE A 90 -1.35 -3.40 -9.67
C ILE A 90 -1.85 -2.42 -10.75
N THR A 91 -1.16 -2.35 -11.89
CA THR A 91 -1.55 -1.46 -13.01
C THR A 91 -2.70 -2.03 -13.84
N LYS A 92 -2.99 -3.33 -13.70
CA LYS A 92 -4.07 -4.03 -14.39
C LYS A 92 -4.50 -5.23 -13.54
N LEU A 93 -5.46 -5.02 -12.66
CA LEU A 93 -5.99 -6.03 -11.75
C LEU A 93 -7.01 -6.93 -12.47
N ASP A 94 -6.77 -8.24 -12.44
CA ASP A 94 -7.70 -9.23 -13.02
C ASP A 94 -8.79 -9.60 -12.00
N PHE A 95 -9.52 -8.59 -11.53
CA PHE A 95 -10.66 -8.70 -10.64
C PHE A 95 -11.82 -7.89 -11.19
N ALA A 96 -13.05 -8.38 -10.97
CA ALA A 96 -14.26 -7.67 -11.36
C ALA A 96 -14.42 -6.36 -10.56
N ASP A 97 -15.18 -5.43 -11.11
CA ASP A 97 -15.56 -4.20 -10.42
C ASP A 97 -16.27 -4.53 -9.11
N SER A 98 -16.10 -3.66 -8.12
CA SER A 98 -16.84 -3.73 -6.84
C SER A 98 -16.75 -5.10 -6.15
N THR A 99 -15.55 -5.70 -6.14
CA THR A 99 -15.31 -7.04 -5.56
C THR A 99 -14.97 -6.99 -4.07
N PHE A 100 -14.17 -6.01 -3.64
CA PHE A 100 -13.56 -5.98 -2.32
C PHE A 100 -14.17 -4.89 -1.43
N ASP A 101 -14.32 -5.20 -0.14
CA ASP A 101 -14.78 -4.23 0.86
C ASP A 101 -13.67 -3.23 1.20
N LYS A 102 -12.43 -3.72 1.22
CA LYS A 102 -11.22 -2.89 1.42
C LYS A 102 -10.16 -3.22 0.38
N VAL A 103 -9.50 -2.19 -0.13
CA VAL A 103 -8.36 -2.32 -1.04
C VAL A 103 -7.18 -1.55 -0.45
N ILE A 104 -6.04 -2.20 -0.31
CA ILE A 104 -4.83 -1.64 0.29
C ILE A 104 -3.72 -1.60 -0.74
N ALA A 105 -2.97 -0.48 -0.81
CA ALA A 105 -1.80 -0.34 -1.66
C ALA A 105 -0.68 0.39 -0.90
N GLY A 106 0.14 -0.37 -0.17
CA GLY A 106 1.15 0.17 0.74
C GLY A 106 2.50 0.43 0.06
N ASN A 107 3.02 1.66 0.20
CA ASN A 107 4.37 2.06 -0.24
C ASN A 107 4.69 1.75 -1.71
N VAL A 108 3.71 1.89 -2.61
CA VAL A 108 3.87 1.54 -4.03
C VAL A 108 3.62 2.72 -4.98
N ILE A 109 2.70 3.64 -4.69
CA ILE A 109 2.30 4.68 -5.66
C ILE A 109 3.45 5.59 -6.10
N HIS A 110 4.46 5.79 -5.26
CA HIS A 110 5.64 6.59 -5.58
C HIS A 110 6.64 5.88 -6.51
N LEU A 111 6.43 4.58 -6.78
CA LEU A 111 7.24 3.76 -7.70
C LEU A 111 6.63 3.66 -9.09
N LEU A 112 5.37 4.05 -9.27
CA LEU A 112 4.59 3.84 -10.49
C LEU A 112 4.78 4.99 -11.49
N ASP A 113 4.74 4.67 -12.78
CA ASP A 113 4.79 5.66 -13.85
C ASP A 113 3.48 6.46 -13.93
N ASN A 114 2.34 5.79 -13.81
CA ASN A 114 1.00 6.41 -13.80
C ASN A 114 0.22 6.03 -12.54
N PRO A 115 0.52 6.63 -11.37
CA PRO A 115 -0.17 6.31 -10.13
C PRO A 115 -1.63 6.77 -10.11
N GLN A 116 -2.01 7.78 -10.93
CA GLN A 116 -3.38 8.23 -11.07
C GLN A 116 -4.27 7.12 -11.64
N ALA A 117 -3.83 6.46 -12.71
CA ALA A 117 -4.54 5.32 -13.29
C ALA A 117 -4.64 4.16 -12.28
N VAL A 118 -3.58 3.93 -11.50
CA VAL A 118 -3.59 2.87 -10.49
C VAL A 118 -4.59 3.17 -9.38
N VAL A 119 -4.67 4.41 -8.87
CA VAL A 119 -5.68 4.76 -7.85
C VAL A 119 -7.09 4.53 -8.38
N LYS A 120 -7.37 4.86 -9.65
CA LYS A 120 -8.65 4.55 -10.30
C LYS A 120 -8.91 3.04 -10.35
N GLU A 121 -7.91 2.24 -10.69
CA GLU A 121 -8.02 0.79 -10.73
C GLU A 121 -8.30 0.17 -9.34
N LEU A 122 -7.65 0.70 -8.28
CA LEU A 122 -7.93 0.32 -6.90
C LEU A 122 -9.38 0.64 -6.50
N VAL A 123 -9.88 1.82 -6.91
CA VAL A 123 -11.27 2.22 -6.66
C VAL A 123 -12.24 1.37 -7.48
N ARG A 124 -11.94 1.03 -8.73
CA ARG A 124 -12.77 0.16 -9.57
C ARG A 124 -13.08 -1.18 -8.91
N VAL A 125 -12.06 -1.84 -8.33
CA VAL A 125 -12.23 -3.14 -7.69
C VAL A 125 -12.81 -3.06 -6.27
N CYS A 126 -12.85 -1.85 -5.69
CA CYS A 126 -13.46 -1.61 -4.38
C CYS A 126 -14.98 -1.44 -4.51
N LYS A 127 -15.73 -2.03 -3.59
CA LYS A 127 -17.20 -1.89 -3.53
C LYS A 127 -17.63 -0.46 -3.21
N PRO A 128 -18.85 -0.04 -3.63
CA PRO A 128 -19.50 1.13 -3.04
C PRO A 128 -19.57 1.00 -1.52
N ASN A 129 -19.34 2.09 -0.81
CA ASN A 129 -19.19 2.16 0.66
C ASN A 129 -17.95 1.42 1.22
N GLY A 130 -17.11 0.89 0.36
CA GLY A 130 -15.81 0.35 0.72
C GLY A 130 -14.75 1.45 0.92
N LYS A 131 -13.51 1.04 1.22
CA LYS A 131 -12.40 1.97 1.41
C LYS A 131 -11.17 1.53 0.64
N VAL A 132 -10.48 2.50 0.04
CA VAL A 132 -9.13 2.31 -0.51
C VAL A 132 -8.13 2.96 0.43
N VAL A 133 -7.18 2.18 0.94
CA VAL A 133 -6.19 2.61 1.94
C VAL A 133 -4.80 2.61 1.31
N VAL A 134 -4.17 3.79 1.26
CA VAL A 134 -2.90 3.98 0.54
C VAL A 134 -1.82 4.54 1.46
N PRO A 135 -1.11 3.71 2.23
CA PRO A 135 0.06 4.15 2.99
C PRO A 135 1.22 4.50 2.04
N THR A 136 1.91 5.61 2.30
CA THR A 136 3.07 6.03 1.51
C THR A 136 4.07 6.77 2.38
N TYR A 137 5.34 6.37 2.30
CA TYR A 137 6.42 7.12 2.92
C TYR A 137 6.54 8.50 2.30
N ILE A 138 6.64 9.51 3.17
CA ILE A 138 6.76 10.91 2.77
C ILE A 138 8.04 11.54 3.33
N ASN A 139 8.50 12.60 2.67
CA ASN A 139 9.66 13.36 3.13
C ASN A 139 9.24 14.45 4.10
N LYS A 140 10.00 14.62 5.18
CA LYS A 140 9.99 15.87 5.97
C LYS A 140 10.80 16.93 5.23
N LYS A 141 10.30 18.15 5.13
CA LYS A 141 11.07 19.28 4.59
C LYS A 141 12.44 19.35 5.31
N ASN A 142 13.53 19.32 4.54
CA ASN A 142 14.94 19.40 5.01
C ASN A 142 15.46 18.23 5.86
N SER A 143 14.99 16.99 5.66
CA SER A 143 15.39 15.85 6.49
C SER A 143 16.42 14.92 5.83
N LYS A 144 17.11 14.14 6.69
CA LYS A 144 17.99 13.03 6.28
C LYS A 144 17.29 11.98 5.43
N SER A 145 15.94 11.91 5.47
CA SER A 145 15.11 11.00 4.68
C SER A 145 15.22 11.24 3.17
N ALA A 146 15.34 12.50 2.73
CA ALA A 146 15.52 12.83 1.31
C ALA A 146 16.85 12.30 0.75
N LYS A 147 17.93 12.35 1.56
CA LYS A 147 19.23 11.77 1.18
C LYS A 147 19.17 10.23 1.09
N MET A 148 18.42 9.59 1.99
CA MET A 148 18.23 8.15 1.98
C MET A 148 17.38 7.69 0.80
N ALA A 149 16.29 8.39 0.49
CA ALA A 149 15.47 8.12 -0.69
C ALA A 149 16.31 8.22 -1.98
N ALA A 150 17.18 9.25 -2.08
CA ALA A 150 18.09 9.40 -3.20
C ALA A 150 19.11 8.24 -3.29
N LEU A 151 19.61 7.73 -2.15
CA LEU A 151 20.54 6.60 -2.11
C LEU A 151 19.85 5.30 -2.55
N LEU A 152 18.63 5.02 -2.06
CA LEU A 152 17.83 3.86 -2.46
C LEU A 152 17.43 3.95 -3.93
N GLY A 153 17.12 5.14 -4.43
CA GLY A 153 16.86 5.37 -5.86
C GLY A 153 18.07 5.02 -6.73
N LYS A 154 19.28 5.40 -6.31
CA LYS A 154 20.54 5.01 -6.99
C LYS A 154 20.81 3.50 -6.92
N ALA A 155 20.34 2.83 -5.87
CA ALA A 155 20.46 1.37 -5.71
C ALA A 155 19.44 0.58 -6.58
N GLY A 156 18.57 1.25 -7.35
CA GLY A 156 17.62 0.61 -8.27
C GLY A 156 16.18 0.48 -7.75
N ALA A 157 15.85 1.09 -6.60
CA ALA A 157 14.49 1.08 -6.05
C ALA A 157 13.46 1.86 -6.89
N GLY A 158 13.93 2.61 -7.93
CA GLY A 158 13.08 3.18 -8.96
C GLY A 158 12.08 4.23 -8.49
N PHE A 159 12.40 5.03 -7.46
CA PHE A 159 11.52 6.11 -7.02
C PHE A 159 11.24 7.08 -8.18
N LYS A 160 9.99 7.09 -8.66
CA LYS A 160 9.53 7.98 -9.74
C LYS A 160 9.14 9.35 -9.19
N ARG A 161 8.68 9.40 -7.94
CA ARG A 161 8.28 10.64 -7.26
C ARG A 161 8.50 10.56 -5.76
N GLN A 162 8.60 11.74 -5.15
CA GLN A 162 8.70 11.87 -3.71
C GLN A 162 7.57 12.79 -3.24
N PHE A 163 6.83 12.35 -2.25
CA PHE A 163 5.75 13.11 -1.64
C PHE A 163 6.22 13.76 -0.33
N ASP A 164 5.72 14.94 -0.05
CA ASP A 164 5.48 15.48 1.28
C ASP A 164 3.97 15.43 1.57
N MET A 165 3.54 15.87 2.74
CA MET A 165 2.12 15.78 3.11
C MET A 165 1.23 16.60 2.19
N GLU A 166 1.66 17.80 1.80
CA GLU A 166 0.91 18.70 0.94
C GLU A 166 0.76 18.14 -0.49
N SER A 167 1.85 17.71 -1.10
CA SER A 167 1.84 17.12 -2.46
C SER A 167 1.11 15.78 -2.48
N TYR A 168 1.13 15.03 -1.37
CA TYR A 168 0.38 13.79 -1.22
C TYR A 168 -1.14 14.04 -1.20
N GLN A 169 -1.60 15.03 -0.45
CA GLN A 169 -3.02 15.43 -0.42
C GLN A 169 -3.47 16.00 -1.78
N ARG A 170 -2.64 16.85 -2.37
CA ARG A 170 -2.90 17.42 -3.70
C ARG A 170 -3.06 16.35 -4.77
N PHE A 171 -2.22 15.31 -4.73
CA PHE A 171 -2.29 14.18 -5.66
C PHE A 171 -3.69 13.54 -5.70
N PHE A 172 -4.31 13.20 -4.57
CA PHE A 172 -5.65 12.61 -4.56
C PHE A 172 -6.72 13.60 -5.02
N SER A 173 -6.60 14.87 -4.67
CA SER A 173 -7.50 15.92 -5.14
C SER A 173 -7.44 16.09 -6.67
N GLU A 174 -6.25 16.05 -7.27
CA GLU A 174 -6.03 16.13 -8.72
C GLU A 174 -6.57 14.90 -9.46
N VAL A 175 -6.54 13.71 -8.83
CA VAL A 175 -7.18 12.50 -9.39
C VAL A 175 -8.70 12.57 -9.34
N GLY A 176 -9.26 13.50 -8.54
CA GLY A 176 -10.70 13.72 -8.42
C GLY A 176 -11.30 13.22 -7.10
N TYR A 177 -10.51 12.65 -6.20
CA TYR A 177 -11.01 12.16 -4.91
C TYR A 177 -10.93 13.26 -3.85
N ARG A 178 -12.09 13.72 -3.38
CA ARG A 178 -12.23 14.79 -2.36
C ARG A 178 -12.57 14.25 -0.98
N ASN A 179 -13.23 13.09 -0.91
CA ASN A 179 -13.59 12.43 0.36
C ASN A 179 -12.45 11.49 0.77
N VAL A 180 -11.32 12.10 1.20
CA VAL A 180 -10.12 11.36 1.62
C VAL A 180 -9.74 11.80 3.02
N ALA A 181 -9.72 10.86 3.96
CA ALA A 181 -9.16 11.06 5.29
C ALA A 181 -7.65 10.80 5.26
N TYR A 182 -6.91 11.56 6.07
CA TYR A 182 -5.45 11.42 6.12
C TYR A 182 -4.99 11.19 7.55
N ARG A 183 -4.04 10.26 7.70
CA ARG A 183 -3.37 9.97 8.97
C ARG A 183 -1.86 9.99 8.75
N LEU A 184 -1.12 10.51 9.73
CA LEU A 184 0.34 10.54 9.71
C LEU A 184 0.90 9.63 10.79
N VAL A 185 1.75 8.70 10.39
CA VAL A 185 2.58 7.90 11.28
C VAL A 185 3.96 8.55 11.34
N GLU A 186 4.26 9.18 12.47
CA GLU A 186 5.51 9.92 12.68
C GLU A 186 6.72 9.00 12.85
N GLY A 187 7.88 9.46 12.36
CA GLY A 187 9.16 8.76 12.52
C GLY A 187 10.29 9.36 11.72
N ILE A 188 11.38 8.60 11.55
CA ILE A 188 12.56 9.03 10.77
C ILE A 188 12.14 9.25 9.30
N MET A 189 11.42 8.29 8.75
CA MET A 189 10.76 8.39 7.46
C MET A 189 9.25 8.20 7.70
N PRO A 190 8.50 9.30 7.89
CA PRO A 190 7.09 9.21 8.24
C PRO A 190 6.27 8.58 7.10
N CYS A 191 5.14 7.95 7.46
CA CYS A 191 4.20 7.38 6.53
C CYS A 191 2.88 8.15 6.61
N ALA A 192 2.46 8.75 5.48
CA ALA A 192 1.11 9.28 5.32
C ALA A 192 0.19 8.17 4.83
N ILE A 193 -1.00 8.08 5.40
CA ILE A 193 -2.02 7.11 5.02
C ILE A 193 -3.22 7.89 4.52
N ALA A 194 -3.56 7.71 3.25
CA ALA A 194 -4.80 8.20 2.68
C ALA A 194 -5.86 7.09 2.73
N VAL A 195 -7.07 7.44 3.18
CA VAL A 195 -8.22 6.55 3.20
C VAL A 195 -9.31 7.19 2.34
N ILE A 196 -9.53 6.64 1.16
CA ILE A 196 -10.57 7.06 0.22
C ILE A 196 -11.84 6.29 0.58
N SER A 197 -12.92 7.00 0.93
CA SER A 197 -14.24 6.41 1.04
C SER A 197 -14.87 6.35 -0.36
N VAL A 198 -15.13 5.14 -0.86
CA VAL A 198 -15.68 4.92 -2.19
C VAL A 198 -17.19 5.12 -2.16
N ASP A 199 -17.66 6.19 -2.77
CA ASP A 199 -19.09 6.47 -2.97
C ASP A 199 -19.51 6.22 -4.43
N ASN A 200 -20.81 6.29 -4.71
CA ASN A 200 -21.33 6.10 -6.07
C ASN A 200 -20.83 7.18 -7.06
N GLN A 201 -20.40 8.36 -6.58
CA GLN A 201 -19.84 9.42 -7.42
C GLN A 201 -18.38 9.12 -7.77
N SER A 202 -17.62 8.53 -6.84
CA SER A 202 -16.23 8.10 -7.07
C SER A 202 -16.13 7.08 -8.22
N ILE A 203 -17.15 6.24 -8.40
CA ILE A 203 -17.20 5.21 -9.47
C ILE A 203 -17.50 5.83 -10.84
N GLN A 204 -18.27 6.92 -10.92
CA GLN A 204 -18.59 7.59 -12.19
C GLN A 204 -17.42 8.41 -12.77
N THR A 205 -16.35 8.64 -11.99
CA THR A 205 -15.18 9.40 -12.40
C THR A 205 -14.09 8.51 -13.04
N ILE A 206 -14.32 7.21 -13.12
CA ILE A 206 -13.45 6.21 -13.73
C ILE A 206 -13.76 6.07 -15.24
#